data_68dde62c439a225a8a4a5b57260a3dff
#
_entry.id   68dde62c439a225a8a4a5b57260a3dff
#
_cell.length_a   1.000
_cell.length_b   1.000
_cell.length_c   1.000
_cell.angle_alpha   90.00
_cell.angle_beta   90.00
_cell.angle_gamma   90.00
#
_symmetry.space_group_name_H-M   'P 1'
#
loop_
_entity.id
_entity.type
_entity.pdbx_description
1 polymer ?
#
loop_
_entity_poly.entity_id
_entity_poly.type
_entity_poly.pdbx_seq_one_letter_code
_entity_poly.pdbx_strand_id
1 'polypeptide(L)'
;MDYKTYHYGDNGINDNGWGCSYRNIQTIISCYKKYNNPSVIIPTLPEILRFFKKNIQSSKSRELWIEPYDIARYLNFFDNKLMGNHYVYVTNDTDFSKILKTDVSFYLNDNLIINDFSKLYSIIKKHFKNTKLPAVIDDGVFSYCFTLNDKEDTILLIDPHQPDNPVQVKTLGFFKNRFWMIFFPYSI
;
A
#
# COMPACT_ATOMS: atom_id res chain seq x y z
N MET A 1 -13.79 -1.86 -10.69
CA MET A 1 -12.87 -2.89 -10.16
C MET A 1 -13.68 -4.14 -9.87
N ASP A 2 -13.14 -5.33 -10.21
CA ASP A 2 -13.88 -6.61 -10.09
C ASP A 2 -13.47 -7.42 -8.86
N TYR A 3 -12.77 -6.81 -7.91
CA TYR A 3 -12.36 -7.41 -6.64
C TYR A 3 -12.80 -6.51 -5.47
N LYS A 4 -12.91 -7.10 -4.29
CA LYS A 4 -13.32 -6.35 -3.10
C LYS A 4 -12.19 -5.43 -2.63
N THR A 5 -12.49 -4.16 -2.44
CA THR A 5 -11.66 -3.22 -1.68
C THR A 5 -12.07 -3.24 -0.22
N TYR A 6 -11.12 -3.06 0.68
CA TYR A 6 -11.33 -3.07 2.11
C TYR A 6 -11.10 -1.68 2.69
N HIS A 7 -11.93 -1.29 3.66
CA HIS A 7 -11.92 0.02 4.31
C HIS A 7 -12.19 -0.09 5.80
N TYR A 8 -12.06 1.01 6.50
CA TYR A 8 -12.35 1.08 7.93
C TYR A 8 -13.77 0.60 8.26
N GLY A 9 -13.90 -0.11 9.36
CA GLY A 9 -15.19 -0.66 9.79
C GLY A 9 -15.61 -1.96 9.12
N ASP A 10 -14.90 -2.42 8.08
CA ASP A 10 -15.22 -3.71 7.46
C ASP A 10 -15.22 -4.85 8.49
N ASN A 11 -16.23 -5.71 8.36
CA ASN A 11 -16.48 -6.82 9.28
C ASN A 11 -16.78 -6.38 10.72
N GLY A 12 -17.28 -5.15 10.93
CA GLY A 12 -17.68 -4.63 12.24
C GLY A 12 -16.53 -4.32 13.20
N ILE A 13 -15.29 -4.26 12.72
CA ILE A 13 -14.12 -3.93 13.55
C ILE A 13 -13.83 -2.45 13.41
N ASN A 14 -13.84 -1.73 14.54
CA ASN A 14 -13.41 -0.33 14.57
C ASN A 14 -11.88 -0.25 14.51
N ASP A 15 -11.36 0.04 13.35
CA ASP A 15 -9.94 0.18 13.05
C ASP A 15 -9.56 1.61 12.60
N ASN A 16 -10.42 2.58 12.89
CA ASN A 16 -10.18 3.99 12.60
C ASN A 16 -8.86 4.48 13.20
N GLY A 17 -8.05 5.16 12.38
CA GLY A 17 -6.79 5.76 12.76
C GLY A 17 -5.59 4.81 12.86
N TRP A 18 -5.75 3.50 12.53
CA TRP A 18 -4.64 2.54 12.53
C TRP A 18 -4.73 1.43 11.47
N GLY A 19 -5.92 1.16 10.96
CA GLY A 19 -6.21 -0.04 10.14
C GLY A 19 -5.83 0.06 8.67
N CYS A 20 -5.46 1.25 8.14
CA CYS A 20 -5.29 1.49 6.70
C CYS A 20 -4.35 0.48 6.02
N SER A 21 -3.17 0.27 6.59
CA SER A 21 -2.19 -0.67 6.05
C SER A 21 -2.68 -2.13 6.05
N TYR A 22 -3.46 -2.53 7.05
CA TYR A 22 -4.08 -3.86 7.09
C TYR A 22 -5.17 -4.02 6.03
N ARG A 23 -5.97 -2.97 5.80
CA ARG A 23 -6.99 -2.95 4.75
C ARG A 23 -6.37 -2.98 3.35
N ASN A 24 -5.21 -2.35 3.19
CA ASN A 24 -4.41 -2.47 1.98
C ASN A 24 -3.96 -3.92 1.73
N ILE A 25 -3.48 -4.64 2.75
CA ILE A 25 -3.15 -6.08 2.65
C ILE A 25 -4.37 -6.86 2.15
N GLN A 26 -5.54 -6.69 2.77
CA GLN A 26 -6.76 -7.40 2.39
C GLN A 26 -7.18 -7.07 0.94
N THR A 27 -7.05 -5.81 0.52
CA THR A 27 -7.35 -5.35 -0.85
C THR A 27 -6.43 -6.02 -1.87
N ILE A 28 -5.11 -6.07 -1.61
CA ILE A 28 -4.14 -6.73 -2.49
C ILE A 28 -4.44 -8.22 -2.60
N ILE A 29 -4.68 -8.90 -1.47
CA ILE A 29 -4.99 -10.34 -1.47
C ILE A 29 -6.32 -10.62 -2.17
N SER A 30 -7.32 -9.72 -2.04
CA SER A 30 -8.57 -9.82 -2.79
C SER A 30 -8.37 -9.75 -4.30
N CYS A 31 -7.52 -8.82 -4.75
CA CYS A 31 -7.12 -8.72 -6.15
C CYS A 31 -6.35 -9.96 -6.61
N TYR A 32 -5.39 -10.43 -5.81
CA TYR A 32 -4.60 -11.63 -6.08
C TYR A 32 -5.50 -12.87 -6.19
N LYS A 33 -6.47 -13.02 -5.29
CA LYS A 33 -7.50 -14.06 -5.38
C LYS A 33 -8.25 -14.02 -6.69
N LYS A 34 -8.65 -12.84 -7.12
CA LYS A 34 -9.45 -12.67 -8.35
C LYS A 34 -8.68 -13.06 -9.62
N TYR A 35 -7.42 -12.66 -9.73
CA TYR A 35 -6.69 -12.72 -11.00
C TYR A 35 -5.58 -13.76 -11.06
N ASN A 36 -5.07 -14.21 -9.91
CA ASN A 36 -3.89 -15.07 -9.85
C ASN A 36 -4.16 -16.42 -9.19
N ASN A 37 -4.86 -16.45 -8.06
CA ASN A 37 -5.07 -17.68 -7.29
C ASN A 37 -6.47 -17.71 -6.65
N PRO A 38 -7.49 -18.22 -7.35
CA PRO A 38 -8.87 -18.24 -6.84
C PRO A 38 -9.10 -19.03 -5.54
N SER A 39 -8.20 -19.96 -5.21
CA SER A 39 -8.30 -20.78 -3.99
C SER A 39 -7.86 -20.05 -2.72
N VAL A 40 -7.22 -18.89 -2.84
CA VAL A 40 -6.75 -18.11 -1.70
C VAL A 40 -7.93 -17.68 -0.81
N ILE A 41 -7.75 -17.82 0.49
CA ILE A 41 -8.65 -17.28 1.50
C ILE A 41 -8.12 -15.91 1.93
N ILE A 42 -8.96 -14.88 1.84
CA ILE A 42 -8.57 -13.54 2.28
C ILE A 42 -8.53 -13.53 3.82
N PRO A 43 -7.38 -13.19 4.42
CA PRO A 43 -7.25 -13.19 5.86
C PRO A 43 -8.13 -12.13 6.52
N THR A 44 -8.65 -12.43 7.68
CA THR A 44 -9.34 -11.47 8.52
C THR A 44 -8.36 -10.50 9.16
N LEU A 45 -8.83 -9.33 9.58
CA LEU A 45 -8.00 -8.35 10.30
C LEU A 45 -7.33 -8.94 11.57
N PRO A 46 -8.04 -9.72 12.42
CA PRO A 46 -7.41 -10.39 13.56
C PRO A 46 -6.29 -11.38 13.19
N GLU A 47 -6.41 -12.09 12.07
CA GLU A 47 -5.35 -13.00 11.61
C GLU A 47 -4.09 -12.24 11.19
N ILE A 48 -4.24 -11.11 10.50
CA ILE A 48 -3.11 -10.26 10.12
C ILE A 48 -2.45 -9.66 11.38
N LEU A 49 -3.23 -9.15 12.32
CA LEU A 49 -2.73 -8.63 13.59
C LEU A 49 -1.93 -9.68 14.37
N ARG A 50 -2.40 -10.93 14.38
CA ARG A 50 -1.71 -12.05 15.06
C ARG A 50 -0.32 -12.30 14.46
N PHE A 51 -0.17 -12.19 13.16
CA PHE A 51 1.15 -12.30 12.52
C PHE A 51 2.13 -11.26 13.06
N PHE A 52 1.66 -10.03 13.27
CA PHE A 52 2.46 -8.92 13.83
C PHE A 52 2.54 -8.95 15.37
N LYS A 53 1.96 -9.97 16.04
CA LYS A 53 1.86 -10.06 17.50
C LYS A 53 1.20 -8.82 18.13
N LYS A 54 0.23 -8.22 17.44
CA LYS A 54 -0.51 -7.03 17.89
C LYS A 54 -1.88 -7.43 18.42
N ASN A 55 -2.34 -6.71 19.45
CA ASN A 55 -3.62 -6.97 20.09
C ASN A 55 -4.44 -5.68 20.21
N ILE A 56 -5.62 -5.66 19.63
CA ILE A 56 -6.52 -4.49 19.64
C ILE A 56 -6.90 -4.10 21.06
N GLN A 57 -7.09 -5.07 21.96
CA GLN A 57 -7.60 -4.81 23.31
C GLN A 57 -6.56 -4.20 24.25
N SER A 58 -5.27 -4.44 24.00
CA SER A 58 -4.18 -4.04 24.89
C SER A 58 -3.27 -2.96 24.31
N SER A 59 -3.39 -2.64 23.03
CA SER A 59 -2.50 -1.72 22.33
C SER A 59 -3.16 -0.35 22.11
N LYS A 60 -2.36 0.72 22.24
CA LYS A 60 -2.77 2.05 21.77
C LYS A 60 -2.79 2.06 20.23
N SER A 61 -3.61 2.91 19.62
CA SER A 61 -3.75 2.98 18.16
C SER A 61 -2.40 3.05 17.43
N ARG A 62 -1.46 3.86 17.94
CA ARG A 62 -0.12 4.00 17.34
C ARG A 62 0.72 2.71 17.37
N GLU A 63 0.53 1.89 18.39
CA GLU A 63 1.25 0.61 18.51
C GLU A 63 0.74 -0.43 17.51
N LEU A 64 -0.46 -0.21 16.97
CA LEU A 64 -1.06 -1.06 15.96
C LEU A 64 -0.58 -0.71 14.54
N TRP A 65 0.01 0.45 14.30
CA TRP A 65 0.48 0.84 12.98
C TRP A 65 1.53 -0.12 12.43
N ILE A 66 1.49 -0.29 11.12
CA ILE A 66 2.48 -1.03 10.33
C ILE A 66 2.85 -0.20 9.10
N GLU A 67 4.11 -0.32 8.70
CA GLU A 67 4.69 0.40 7.57
C GLU A 67 4.57 -0.41 6.27
N PRO A 68 4.80 0.21 5.08
CA PRO A 68 4.81 -0.51 3.80
C PRO A 68 5.75 -1.72 3.78
N TYR A 69 6.87 -1.66 4.50
CA TYR A 69 7.78 -2.80 4.66
C TYR A 69 7.10 -3.98 5.37
N ASP A 70 6.31 -3.70 6.40
CA ASP A 70 5.56 -4.74 7.10
C ASP A 70 4.49 -5.36 6.19
N ILE A 71 3.83 -4.54 5.36
CA ILE A 71 2.89 -5.04 4.35
C ILE A 71 3.59 -6.05 3.45
N ALA A 72 4.76 -5.69 2.92
CA ALA A 72 5.54 -6.57 2.05
C ALA A 72 5.96 -7.86 2.76
N ARG A 73 6.42 -7.75 4.02
CA ARG A 73 6.78 -8.91 4.85
C ARG A 73 5.60 -9.86 5.04
N TYR A 74 4.42 -9.32 5.31
CA TYR A 74 3.21 -10.13 5.43
C TYR A 74 2.82 -10.80 4.12
N LEU A 75 2.82 -10.05 3.02
CA LEU A 75 2.46 -10.58 1.71
C LEU A 75 3.41 -11.69 1.24
N ASN A 76 4.71 -11.52 1.48
CA ASN A 76 5.70 -12.56 1.20
C ASN A 76 5.51 -13.82 2.07
N PHE A 77 5.13 -13.66 3.34
CA PHE A 77 4.77 -14.77 4.20
C PHE A 77 3.51 -15.48 3.72
N PHE A 78 2.51 -14.71 3.29
CA PHE A 78 1.23 -15.21 2.82
C PHE A 78 1.36 -16.02 1.53
N ASP A 79 2.07 -15.50 0.54
CA ASP A 79 2.46 -16.18 -0.68
C ASP A 79 3.73 -15.50 -1.23
N ASN A 80 4.81 -16.27 -1.40
CA ASN A 80 6.09 -15.75 -1.87
C ASN A 80 6.03 -15.13 -3.28
N LYS A 81 4.97 -15.42 -4.05
CA LYS A 81 4.68 -14.75 -5.33
C LYS A 81 4.22 -13.30 -5.17
N LEU A 82 3.87 -12.89 -3.95
CA LEU A 82 3.49 -11.51 -3.64
C LEU A 82 4.68 -10.65 -3.19
N MET A 83 5.90 -11.16 -3.30
CA MET A 83 7.10 -10.34 -3.15
C MET A 83 7.08 -9.17 -4.13
N GLY A 84 7.75 -8.09 -3.77
CA GLY A 84 7.77 -6.91 -4.62
C GLY A 84 8.94 -5.99 -4.31
N ASN A 85 8.97 -4.86 -4.99
CA ASN A 85 10.00 -3.85 -4.84
C ASN A 85 9.48 -2.66 -4.04
N HIS A 86 10.34 -2.14 -3.17
CA HIS A 86 10.10 -0.93 -2.41
C HIS A 86 10.84 0.24 -3.02
N TYR A 87 10.23 1.41 -2.95
CA TYR A 87 10.84 2.66 -3.37
C TYR A 87 10.46 3.78 -2.41
N VAL A 88 11.34 4.75 -2.29
CA VAL A 88 11.03 6.05 -1.69
C VAL A 88 11.09 7.08 -2.81
N TYR A 89 9.97 7.70 -3.11
CA TYR A 89 9.92 8.82 -4.03
C TYR A 89 10.08 10.13 -3.27
N VAL A 90 11.03 10.94 -3.69
CA VAL A 90 11.41 12.19 -3.05
C VAL A 90 11.33 13.31 -4.08
N THR A 91 10.64 14.39 -3.77
CA THR A 91 10.58 15.59 -4.61
C THR A 91 11.48 16.69 -4.06
N ASN A 92 11.71 17.76 -4.84
CA ASN A 92 12.46 18.94 -4.38
C ASN A 92 11.80 19.61 -3.17
N ASP A 93 10.47 19.48 -3.03
CA ASP A 93 9.70 20.05 -1.92
C ASP A 93 9.54 19.07 -0.75
N THR A 94 10.27 17.95 -0.78
CA THR A 94 10.16 16.93 0.25
C THR A 94 10.78 17.42 1.54
N ASP A 95 9.98 17.39 2.61
CA ASP A 95 10.44 17.62 3.97
C ASP A 95 11.14 16.35 4.51
N PHE A 96 12.47 16.34 4.43
CA PHE A 96 13.29 15.25 4.93
C PHE A 96 13.10 14.96 6.42
N SER A 97 12.62 15.93 7.21
CA SER A 97 12.32 15.70 8.63
C SER A 97 11.20 14.68 8.83
N LYS A 98 10.30 14.56 7.87
CA LYS A 98 9.24 13.52 7.87
C LYS A 98 9.81 12.15 7.56
N ILE A 99 10.75 12.08 6.62
CA ILE A 99 11.43 10.83 6.26
C ILE A 99 12.22 10.29 7.46
N LEU A 100 12.91 11.16 8.19
CA LEU A 100 13.72 10.77 9.35
C LEU A 100 12.88 10.33 10.57
N LYS A 101 11.60 10.70 10.62
CA LYS A 101 10.67 10.28 11.70
C LYS A 101 10.07 8.90 11.48
N THR A 102 10.11 8.39 10.27
CA THR A 102 9.71 7.03 9.93
C THR A 102 10.94 6.13 9.96
N ASP A 103 10.80 4.87 10.29
CA ASP A 103 11.91 3.91 10.19
C ASP A 103 12.15 3.59 8.70
N VAL A 104 12.80 4.54 8.04
CA VAL A 104 13.15 4.44 6.61
C VAL A 104 14.57 3.88 6.39
N SER A 105 15.24 3.43 7.43
CA SER A 105 16.60 2.87 7.31
C SER A 105 16.68 1.77 6.25
N PHE A 106 15.62 1.02 6.09
CA PHE A 106 15.48 0.00 5.05
C PHE A 106 15.46 0.60 3.62
N TYR A 107 14.96 1.81 3.45
CA TYR A 107 14.81 2.48 2.16
C TYR A 107 16.03 3.33 1.76
N LEU A 108 16.99 3.53 2.65
CA LEU A 108 18.17 4.38 2.40
C LEU A 108 19.24 3.71 1.50
N ASN A 109 18.84 2.76 0.69
CA ASN A 109 19.67 2.24 -0.39
C ASN A 109 19.45 3.09 -1.64
N ASP A 110 20.49 3.64 -2.23
CA ASP A 110 20.44 4.53 -3.40
C ASP A 110 19.63 3.99 -4.58
N ASN A 111 19.57 2.66 -4.73
CA ASN A 111 18.78 2.00 -5.76
C ASN A 111 17.26 2.07 -5.51
N LEU A 112 16.85 2.39 -4.29
CA LEU A 112 15.45 2.45 -3.88
C LEU A 112 14.92 3.89 -3.83
N ILE A 113 15.79 4.89 -3.89
CA ILE A 113 15.41 6.30 -3.88
C ILE A 113 15.16 6.78 -5.31
N ILE A 114 14.01 7.38 -5.53
CA ILE A 114 13.60 7.97 -6.79
C ILE A 114 13.38 9.47 -6.56
N ASN A 115 14.15 10.30 -7.22
CA ASN A 115 14.03 11.76 -7.20
C ASN A 115 13.56 12.36 -8.54
N ASP A 116 13.21 11.51 -9.49
CA ASP A 116 12.73 11.87 -10.82
C ASP A 116 11.32 11.28 -11.03
N PHE A 117 10.37 12.18 -11.29
CA PHE A 117 8.99 11.78 -11.55
C PHE A 117 8.84 10.93 -12.82
N SER A 118 9.64 11.17 -13.85
CA SER A 118 9.59 10.38 -15.09
C SER A 118 10.02 8.94 -14.84
N LYS A 119 11.02 8.74 -13.96
CA LYS A 119 11.45 7.41 -13.51
C LYS A 119 10.34 6.72 -12.71
N LEU A 120 9.72 7.43 -11.75
CA LEU A 120 8.59 6.90 -10.99
C LEU A 120 7.45 6.49 -11.93
N TYR A 121 7.09 7.35 -12.87
CA TYR A 121 6.03 7.08 -13.84
C TYR A 121 6.32 5.83 -14.69
N SER A 122 7.57 5.67 -15.13
CA SER A 122 8.00 4.48 -15.88
C SER A 122 7.86 3.20 -15.05
N ILE A 123 8.22 3.24 -13.75
CA ILE A 123 8.05 2.11 -12.82
C ILE A 123 6.59 1.76 -12.65
N ILE A 124 5.72 2.75 -12.43
CA ILE A 124 4.28 2.58 -12.29
C ILE A 124 3.71 1.89 -13.54
N LYS A 125 4.00 2.43 -14.74
CA LYS A 125 3.54 1.83 -16.00
C LYS A 125 4.03 0.40 -16.19
N LYS A 126 5.30 0.14 -15.89
CA LYS A 126 5.88 -1.21 -16.00
C LYS A 126 5.19 -2.19 -15.07
N HIS A 127 4.95 -1.80 -13.81
CA HIS A 127 4.25 -2.63 -12.84
C HIS A 127 2.87 -3.04 -13.35
N PHE A 128 2.02 -2.09 -13.69
CA PHE A 128 0.64 -2.37 -14.10
C PHE A 128 0.49 -2.96 -15.50
N LYS A 129 1.52 -2.86 -16.35
CA LYS A 129 1.57 -3.61 -17.61
C LYS A 129 1.74 -5.11 -17.34
N ASN A 130 2.48 -5.48 -16.30
CA ASN A 130 2.87 -6.88 -16.05
C ASN A 130 2.03 -7.54 -14.96
N THR A 131 1.37 -6.75 -14.12
CA THR A 131 0.50 -7.26 -13.05
C THR A 131 -0.76 -6.42 -12.91
N LYS A 132 -1.83 -7.05 -12.42
CA LYS A 132 -3.08 -6.37 -12.06
C LYS A 132 -3.14 -5.99 -10.58
N LEU A 133 -2.09 -6.32 -9.81
CA LEU A 133 -2.09 -6.09 -8.37
C LEU A 133 -1.95 -4.60 -8.04
N PRO A 134 -2.76 -4.07 -7.11
CA PRO A 134 -2.59 -2.70 -6.65
C PRO A 134 -1.24 -2.52 -5.96
N ALA A 135 -0.63 -1.35 -6.15
CA ALA A 135 0.53 -0.93 -5.38
C ALA A 135 0.08 -0.21 -4.11
N VAL A 136 0.96 -0.18 -3.11
CA VAL A 136 0.77 0.56 -1.86
C VAL A 136 1.58 1.84 -1.90
N ILE A 137 1.00 2.92 -1.41
CA ILE A 137 1.68 4.19 -1.14
C ILE A 137 1.39 4.66 0.27
N ASP A 138 2.38 5.29 0.88
CA ASP A 138 2.31 5.79 2.24
C ASP A 138 3.10 7.11 2.34
N ASP A 139 2.54 8.12 2.99
CA ASP A 139 3.17 9.42 3.20
C ASP A 139 3.71 9.61 4.63
N GLY A 140 3.77 8.52 5.39
CA GLY A 140 4.18 8.50 6.80
C GLY A 140 3.04 8.78 7.79
N VAL A 141 1.82 9.03 7.28
CA VAL A 141 0.61 9.24 8.08
C VAL A 141 -0.53 8.38 7.57
N PHE A 142 -0.71 8.34 6.26
CA PHE A 142 -1.80 7.64 5.59
C PHE A 142 -1.26 6.63 4.58
N SER A 143 -1.85 5.46 4.58
CA SER A 143 -1.54 4.38 3.66
C SER A 143 -2.72 4.09 2.74
N TYR A 144 -2.43 3.99 1.44
CA TYR A 144 -3.41 3.77 0.38
C TYR A 144 -2.96 2.66 -0.56
N CYS A 145 -3.92 2.06 -1.27
CA CYS A 145 -3.61 1.33 -2.50
C CYS A 145 -3.90 2.18 -3.73
N PHE A 146 -3.27 1.87 -4.85
CA PHE A 146 -3.65 2.44 -6.14
C PHE A 146 -3.44 1.44 -7.28
N THR A 147 -4.13 1.69 -8.39
CA THR A 147 -3.95 1.00 -9.66
C THR A 147 -4.04 2.00 -10.81
N LEU A 148 -3.54 1.63 -12.00
CA LEU A 148 -3.77 2.47 -13.17
C LEU A 148 -5.25 2.47 -13.55
N ASN A 149 -5.73 3.61 -14.01
CA ASN A 149 -7.02 3.75 -14.64
C ASN A 149 -6.89 3.53 -16.16
N ASP A 150 -7.98 3.18 -16.82
CA ASP A 150 -8.02 3.04 -18.29
C ASP A 150 -7.85 4.40 -19.00
N LYS A 151 -8.12 5.51 -18.28
CA LYS A 151 -7.87 6.86 -18.80
C LYS A 151 -6.40 7.21 -18.62
N GLU A 152 -5.81 7.74 -19.69
CA GLU A 152 -4.41 8.14 -19.72
C GLU A 152 -4.04 9.08 -18.57
N ASP A 153 -2.85 8.86 -18.00
CA ASP A 153 -2.27 9.66 -16.91
C ASP A 153 -3.12 9.78 -15.64
N THR A 154 -4.01 8.79 -15.39
CA THR A 154 -4.79 8.74 -14.16
C THR A 154 -4.61 7.41 -13.43
N ILE A 155 -4.84 7.45 -12.11
CA ILE A 155 -4.87 6.30 -11.23
C ILE A 155 -6.23 6.20 -10.54
N LEU A 156 -6.58 5.01 -10.12
CA LEU A 156 -7.62 4.75 -9.14
C LEU A 156 -6.94 4.62 -7.78
N LEU A 157 -7.10 5.65 -6.95
CA LEU A 157 -6.67 5.62 -5.56
C LEU A 157 -7.73 4.88 -4.75
N ILE A 158 -7.31 3.88 -4.00
CA ILE A 158 -8.16 3.09 -3.10
C ILE A 158 -7.87 3.57 -1.69
N ASP A 159 -8.79 4.33 -1.12
CA ASP A 159 -8.65 5.01 0.16
C ASP A 159 -9.42 4.26 1.26
N PRO A 160 -8.73 3.51 2.14
CA PRO A 160 -9.40 2.78 3.21
C PRO A 160 -10.03 3.67 4.29
N HIS A 161 -9.69 4.97 4.32
CA HIS A 161 -10.24 5.94 5.27
C HIS A 161 -11.63 6.45 4.90
N GLN A 162 -12.09 6.20 3.67
CA GLN A 162 -13.35 6.71 3.13
C GLN A 162 -14.29 5.56 2.73
N PRO A 163 -14.96 4.93 3.68
CA PRO A 163 -15.81 3.76 3.41
C PRO A 163 -16.94 4.05 2.41
N ASP A 164 -17.49 5.27 2.38
CA ASP A 164 -18.57 5.67 1.48
C ASP A 164 -18.09 5.94 0.05
N ASN A 165 -16.82 6.29 -0.13
CA ASN A 165 -16.22 6.55 -1.45
C ASN A 165 -14.76 6.09 -1.48
N PRO A 166 -14.52 4.77 -1.37
CA PRO A 166 -13.17 4.23 -1.20
C PRO A 166 -12.31 4.34 -2.47
N VAL A 167 -12.90 4.60 -3.64
CA VAL A 167 -12.17 4.64 -4.91
C VAL A 167 -12.30 6.01 -5.54
N GLN A 168 -11.17 6.68 -5.73
CA GLN A 168 -11.09 8.02 -6.29
C GLN A 168 -10.19 8.05 -7.52
N VAL A 169 -10.62 8.76 -8.56
CA VAL A 169 -9.77 9.05 -9.72
C VAL A 169 -8.82 10.20 -9.37
N LYS A 170 -7.52 10.00 -9.54
CA LYS A 170 -6.48 11.02 -9.39
C LYS A 170 -5.62 11.08 -10.65
N THR A 171 -5.12 12.25 -10.98
CA THR A 171 -4.06 12.37 -12.00
C THR A 171 -2.74 11.87 -11.43
N LEU A 172 -1.80 11.46 -12.28
CA LEU A 172 -0.45 11.08 -11.84
C LEU A 172 0.30 12.23 -11.17
N GLY A 173 -0.12 13.48 -11.39
CA GLY A 173 0.36 14.64 -10.63
C GLY A 173 0.14 14.54 -9.12
N PHE A 174 -0.73 13.63 -8.67
CA PHE A 174 -0.93 13.31 -7.25
C PHE A 174 0.39 12.94 -6.52
N PHE A 175 1.32 12.31 -7.23
CA PHE A 175 2.62 11.94 -6.66
C PHE A 175 3.60 13.11 -6.54
N LYS A 176 3.35 14.24 -7.21
CA LYS A 176 4.21 15.42 -7.11
C LYS A 176 4.00 16.12 -5.75
N ASN A 177 5.02 16.82 -5.30
CA ASN A 177 5.00 17.67 -4.10
C ASN A 177 4.82 16.90 -2.77
N ARG A 178 5.15 15.62 -2.74
CA ARG A 178 5.18 14.81 -1.52
C ARG A 178 6.31 13.79 -1.58
N PHE A 179 6.75 13.32 -0.41
CA PHE A 179 7.46 12.06 -0.38
C PHE A 179 6.46 10.90 -0.31
N TRP A 180 6.83 9.76 -0.88
CA TRP A 180 6.03 8.54 -0.84
C TRP A 180 6.91 7.35 -0.59
N MET A 181 6.57 6.52 0.37
CA MET A 181 7.04 5.15 0.44
C MET A 181 6.12 4.32 -0.45
N ILE A 182 6.69 3.58 -1.40
CA ILE A 182 5.90 2.87 -2.41
C ILE A 182 6.32 1.41 -2.42
N PHE A 183 5.35 0.53 -2.33
CA PHE A 183 5.55 -0.90 -2.49
C PHE A 183 4.76 -1.40 -3.70
N PHE A 184 5.46 -2.04 -4.62
CA PHE A 184 4.90 -2.71 -5.78
C PHE A 184 4.94 -4.22 -5.54
N PRO A 185 3.82 -4.88 -5.18
CA PRO A 185 3.78 -6.32 -4.99
C PRO A 185 4.01 -7.04 -6.32
N TYR A 186 4.59 -8.22 -6.28
CA TYR A 186 4.96 -8.99 -7.44
C TYR A 186 6.23 -8.48 -8.13
N SER A 187 7.36 -9.06 -7.78
CA SER A 187 8.63 -8.77 -8.44
C SER A 187 8.56 -9.16 -9.91
N ILE A 188 8.89 -8.22 -10.78
CA ILE A 188 8.99 -8.41 -12.22
C ILE A 188 10.44 -8.76 -12.57
#